data_fc26b78da6bc5df3894dca4ff43eb7a6
#
_entry.id   fc26b78da6bc5df3894dca4ff43eb7a6
#
_cell.length_a   1.000
_cell.length_b   1.000
_cell.length_c   1.000
_cell.angle_alpha   90.00
_cell.angle_beta   90.00
_cell.angle_gamma   90.00
#
_symmetry.space_group_name_H-M   'P 1'
#
loop_
_entity.id
_entity.type
_entity.pdbx_description
1 polymer ?
#
loop_
_entity_poly.entity_id
_entity_poly.type
_entity_poly.pdbx_seq_one_letter_code
_entity_poly.pdbx_strand_id
1 'polypeptide(L)'
;MRQLALIAAVGVAFVAAACGSQGELSTAPETIVGSVPQDTGAGAEPVEVPEGDAAAGAEVFASAGCGGCHTLADAGTSGTVGPNLDESQPDAAKVYDRVLNGRGGMPSFKDQLSEQQIADVTAYVVQATSG
;
A
#
# COMPACT_ATOMS: atom_id res chain seq x y z
N MET A 1 -15.75 -47.11 31.63
CA MET A 1 -16.77 -47.69 30.74
C MET A 1 -16.56 -47.06 29.39
N ARG A 2 -15.77 -47.76 28.53
CA ARG A 2 -16.28 -48.52 27.37
C ARG A 2 -17.11 -47.59 26.48
N GLN A 3 -16.72 -47.25 25.26
CA GLN A 3 -16.64 -48.15 24.10
C GLN A 3 -15.65 -47.60 23.03
N LEU A 4 -14.87 -48.51 22.54
CA LEU A 4 -14.22 -48.52 21.25
C LEU A 4 -15.28 -48.62 20.13
N ALA A 5 -15.06 -47.96 19.00
CA ALA A 5 -15.51 -48.40 17.69
C ALA A 5 -14.51 -48.03 16.63
N LEU A 6 -13.83 -49.03 16.14
CA LEU A 6 -13.05 -49.13 14.90
C LEU A 6 -13.98 -49.23 13.69
N ILE A 7 -13.72 -48.54 12.60
CA ILE A 7 -14.03 -48.95 11.20
C ILE A 7 -13.05 -48.14 10.33
N ALA A 8 -12.00 -48.71 9.82
CA ALA A 8 -11.87 -49.54 8.64
C ALA A 8 -11.84 -48.73 7.31
N ALA A 9 -10.67 -48.74 6.74
CA ALA A 9 -10.18 -48.44 5.42
C ALA A 9 -11.16 -48.59 4.24
N VAL A 10 -11.03 -47.68 3.25
CA VAL A 10 -11.06 -48.04 1.81
C VAL A 10 -10.15 -47.06 1.08
N GLY A 11 -9.09 -47.62 0.51
CA GLY A 11 -8.25 -46.96 -0.44
C GLY A 11 -8.90 -46.96 -1.84
N VAL A 12 -8.72 -45.88 -2.55
CA VAL A 12 -8.81 -45.86 -4.02
C VAL A 12 -7.64 -45.07 -4.56
N ALA A 13 -6.72 -45.80 -5.13
CA ALA A 13 -5.70 -45.30 -6.02
C ALA A 13 -6.35 -44.89 -7.34
N PHE A 14 -6.14 -43.66 -7.77
CA PHE A 14 -6.36 -43.27 -9.16
C PHE A 14 -5.05 -42.80 -9.74
N VAL A 15 -4.50 -43.69 -10.57
CA VAL A 15 -3.45 -43.39 -11.54
C VAL A 15 -4.16 -43.02 -12.83
N ALA A 16 -3.91 -41.86 -13.35
CA ALA A 16 -4.10 -41.50 -14.78
C ALA A 16 -3.26 -40.25 -15.05
N ALA A 17 -2.19 -40.45 -15.67
CA ALA A 17 -1.96 -40.33 -17.11
C ALA A 17 -1.63 -38.91 -17.53
N ALA A 18 -0.33 -38.77 -17.82
CA ALA A 18 0.27 -37.69 -18.59
C ALA A 18 -0.40 -37.55 -19.95
N CYS A 19 -0.69 -36.32 -20.35
CA CYS A 19 -0.66 -35.92 -21.73
C CYS A 19 -0.12 -34.50 -21.80
N GLY A 20 1.04 -34.41 -22.41
CA GLY A 20 1.65 -33.15 -22.80
C GLY A 20 0.77 -32.40 -23.78
N SER A 21 0.75 -31.12 -23.64
CA SER A 21 0.29 -30.20 -24.65
C SER A 21 1.40 -29.24 -24.99
N GLN A 22 1.76 -29.37 -26.21
CA GLN A 22 2.76 -28.67 -26.96
C GLN A 22 2.49 -27.18 -26.97
N GLY A 23 3.59 -26.43 -26.84
CA GLY A 23 3.54 -24.98 -27.01
C GLY A 23 3.06 -24.59 -28.39
N GLU A 24 1.94 -23.93 -28.47
CA GLU A 24 1.60 -23.15 -29.63
C GLU A 24 2.28 -21.79 -29.49
N LEU A 25 3.32 -21.65 -30.32
CA LEU A 25 3.88 -20.35 -30.67
C LEU A 25 2.79 -19.58 -31.44
N SER A 26 1.95 -18.88 -30.69
CA SER A 26 1.03 -17.91 -31.31
C SER A 26 1.82 -16.63 -31.57
N THR A 27 2.34 -16.51 -32.77
CA THR A 27 2.81 -15.25 -33.32
C THR A 27 1.59 -14.39 -33.64
N ALA A 28 1.06 -13.71 -32.62
CA ALA A 28 0.15 -12.61 -32.86
C ALA A 28 0.96 -11.39 -33.29
N PRO A 29 0.53 -10.66 -34.35
CA PRO A 29 1.20 -9.40 -34.69
C PRO A 29 1.02 -8.42 -33.54
N GLU A 30 2.13 -8.02 -32.99
CA GLU A 30 2.21 -6.98 -31.99
C GLU A 30 1.77 -5.66 -32.62
N THR A 31 0.51 -5.32 -32.38
CA THR A 31 0.02 -3.98 -32.67
C THR A 31 0.65 -3.08 -31.62
N ILE A 32 1.72 -2.40 -32.00
CA ILE A 32 2.29 -1.31 -31.22
C ILE A 32 1.27 -0.17 -31.22
N VAL A 33 0.33 -0.24 -30.30
CA VAL A 33 -0.42 0.94 -29.89
C VAL A 33 0.56 1.76 -29.09
N GLY A 34 1.08 2.83 -29.69
CA GLY A 34 1.94 3.76 -29.01
C GLY A 34 1.23 4.29 -27.76
N SER A 35 1.58 3.72 -26.61
CA SER A 35 1.28 4.36 -25.34
C SER A 35 2.04 5.66 -25.34
N VAL A 36 1.33 6.79 -25.38
CA VAL A 36 1.87 8.09 -25.02
C VAL A 36 2.55 7.89 -23.67
N PRO A 37 3.81 8.25 -23.49
CA PRO A 37 4.41 8.28 -22.18
C PRO A 37 3.57 9.23 -21.34
N GLN A 38 2.77 8.71 -20.43
CA GLN A 38 2.31 9.53 -19.33
C GLN A 38 3.58 9.94 -18.60
N ASP A 39 3.79 11.24 -18.52
CA ASP A 39 4.87 11.87 -17.80
C ASP A 39 4.76 11.49 -16.32
N THR A 40 5.17 10.25 -16.02
CA THR A 40 5.43 9.81 -14.66
C THR A 40 6.79 10.35 -14.33
N GLY A 41 6.78 11.55 -13.72
CA GLY A 41 8.00 12.20 -13.26
C GLY A 41 8.94 11.21 -12.59
N ALA A 42 10.09 11.07 -13.24
CA ALA A 42 11.36 10.52 -12.76
C ALA A 42 11.27 9.26 -11.87
N GLY A 43 11.40 8.08 -12.47
CA GLY A 43 12.20 6.96 -11.98
C GLY A 43 12.19 6.65 -10.48
N ALA A 44 11.02 6.63 -9.83
CA ALA A 44 10.90 6.02 -8.53
C ALA A 44 10.40 4.58 -8.77
N GLU A 45 11.19 3.59 -8.35
CA GLU A 45 10.72 2.23 -8.14
C GLU A 45 9.37 2.29 -7.41
N PRO A 46 8.41 1.39 -7.69
CA PRO A 46 7.18 1.34 -6.93
C PRO A 46 7.50 1.24 -5.45
N VAL A 47 7.20 2.28 -4.69
CA VAL A 47 7.39 2.26 -3.24
C VAL A 47 6.35 1.28 -2.70
N GLU A 48 6.80 0.11 -2.24
CA GLU A 48 5.95 -0.80 -1.51
C GLU A 48 5.59 -0.14 -0.18
N VAL A 49 4.30 0.16 -0.02
CA VAL A 49 3.79 0.75 1.22
C VAL A 49 3.36 -0.41 2.12
N PRO A 50 3.99 -0.60 3.29
CA PRO A 50 3.54 -1.60 4.25
C PRO A 50 2.11 -1.32 4.72
N GLU A 51 1.40 -2.37 5.18
CA GLU A 51 0.09 -2.18 5.80
C GLU A 51 0.23 -1.36 7.09
N GLY A 52 -0.62 -0.34 7.24
CA GLY A 52 -0.67 0.53 8.40
C GLY A 52 -2.03 0.51 9.07
N ASP A 53 -2.05 0.83 10.36
CA ASP A 53 -3.26 1.04 11.17
C ASP A 53 -3.60 2.53 11.20
N ALA A 54 -4.74 2.91 10.64
CA ALA A 54 -5.16 4.31 10.58
C ALA A 54 -5.46 4.91 11.96
N ALA A 55 -5.90 4.10 12.94
CA ALA A 55 -6.14 4.61 14.29
C ALA A 55 -4.82 4.94 14.99
N ALA A 56 -3.80 4.08 14.89
CA ALA A 56 -2.46 4.37 15.34
C ALA A 56 -1.84 5.54 14.56
N GLY A 57 -2.13 5.63 13.27
CA GLY A 57 -1.70 6.72 12.39
C GLY A 57 -2.21 8.10 12.81
N ALA A 58 -3.43 8.19 13.33
CA ALA A 58 -3.96 9.45 13.87
C ALA A 58 -3.12 9.95 15.07
N GLU A 59 -2.68 9.04 15.94
CA GLU A 59 -1.81 9.37 17.07
C GLU A 59 -0.42 9.82 16.59
N VAL A 60 0.12 9.15 15.56
CA VAL A 60 1.39 9.54 14.93
C VAL A 60 1.27 10.92 14.29
N PHE A 61 0.19 11.20 13.55
CA PHE A 61 -0.06 12.49 12.93
C PHE A 61 -0.05 13.64 13.95
N ALA A 62 -0.71 13.43 15.09
CA ALA A 62 -0.75 14.40 16.17
C ALA A 62 0.62 14.56 16.84
N SER A 63 1.27 13.45 17.23
CA SER A 63 2.51 13.48 18.02
C SER A 63 3.74 13.93 17.23
N ALA A 64 3.80 13.59 15.92
CA ALA A 64 4.86 14.04 15.03
C ALA A 64 4.67 15.49 14.53
N GLY A 65 3.55 16.15 14.90
CA GLY A 65 3.31 17.55 14.59
C GLY A 65 2.96 17.84 13.13
N CYS A 66 2.43 16.85 12.39
CA CYS A 66 2.07 17.00 10.97
C CYS A 66 1.07 18.14 10.74
N GLY A 67 0.09 18.29 11.66
CA GLY A 67 -0.92 19.33 11.62
C GLY A 67 -0.39 20.77 11.78
N GLY A 68 0.84 20.95 12.24
CA GLY A 68 1.49 22.26 12.28
C GLY A 68 1.77 22.83 10.88
N CYS A 69 1.91 21.96 9.89
CA CYS A 69 2.17 22.34 8.51
C CYS A 69 1.03 22.02 7.56
N HIS A 70 0.25 20.97 7.84
CA HIS A 70 -0.82 20.50 6.96
C HIS A 70 -2.22 20.79 7.50
N THR A 71 -3.13 21.14 6.58
CA THR A 71 -4.56 21.12 6.83
C THR A 71 -5.08 19.69 6.63
N LEU A 72 -5.80 19.17 7.62
CA LEU A 72 -6.55 17.93 7.57
C LEU A 72 -7.77 18.06 8.48
N ALA A 73 -8.96 18.04 7.89
CA ALA A 73 -10.21 18.29 8.61
C ALA A 73 -10.48 17.21 9.68
N ASP A 74 -10.20 15.95 9.37
CA ASP A 74 -10.36 14.81 10.29
C ASP A 74 -9.52 14.98 11.56
N ALA A 75 -8.31 15.51 11.43
CA ALA A 75 -7.42 15.82 12.55
C ALA A 75 -7.72 17.20 13.20
N GLY A 76 -8.65 17.96 12.68
CA GLY A 76 -8.96 19.31 13.15
C GLY A 76 -7.82 20.32 12.96
N THR A 77 -6.96 20.12 11.97
CA THR A 77 -5.77 20.95 11.75
C THR A 77 -5.93 21.89 10.55
N SER A 78 -5.22 23.02 10.58
CA SER A 78 -5.30 24.08 9.59
C SER A 78 -3.94 24.67 9.22
N GLY A 79 -2.88 23.88 9.25
CA GLY A 79 -1.54 24.27 8.84
C GLY A 79 -1.47 24.65 7.36
N THR A 80 -0.79 25.73 7.02
CA THR A 80 -0.73 26.29 5.65
C THR A 80 0.67 26.30 5.04
N VAL A 81 1.65 25.70 5.72
CA VAL A 81 3.03 25.60 5.22
C VAL A 81 3.16 24.49 4.18
N GLY A 82 2.49 23.37 4.42
CA GLY A 82 2.37 22.25 3.50
C GLY A 82 1.05 22.26 2.74
N PRO A 83 0.86 21.31 1.81
CA PRO A 83 -0.42 21.13 1.11
C PRO A 83 -1.59 20.89 2.05
N ASN A 84 -2.76 21.38 1.68
CA ASN A 84 -4.02 20.94 2.25
C ASN A 84 -4.27 19.49 1.81
N LEU A 85 -4.31 18.56 2.76
CA LEU A 85 -4.44 17.13 2.49
C LEU A 85 -5.86 16.78 2.02
N ASP A 86 -6.89 17.46 2.53
CA ASP A 86 -8.28 17.24 2.10
C ASP A 86 -8.49 17.60 0.62
N GLU A 87 -7.80 18.61 0.14
CA GLU A 87 -7.88 19.04 -1.26
C GLU A 87 -6.97 18.21 -2.18
N SER A 88 -5.77 17.87 -1.72
CA SER A 88 -4.77 17.17 -2.53
C SER A 88 -5.02 15.69 -2.64
N GLN A 89 -5.74 15.08 -1.69
CA GLN A 89 -6.11 13.66 -1.62
C GLN A 89 -4.96 12.74 -2.10
N PRO A 90 -3.82 12.75 -1.42
CA PRO A 90 -2.65 12.03 -1.89
C PRO A 90 -2.84 10.51 -1.78
N ASP A 91 -2.32 9.76 -2.76
CA ASP A 91 -2.26 8.31 -2.68
C ASP A 91 -1.24 7.81 -1.63
N ALA A 92 -1.36 6.55 -1.24
CA ALA A 92 -0.54 5.96 -0.20
C ALA A 92 0.96 6.00 -0.52
N ALA A 93 1.35 5.71 -1.77
CA ALA A 93 2.75 5.72 -2.17
C ALA A 93 3.36 7.12 -2.03
N LYS A 94 2.60 8.14 -2.38
CA LYS A 94 3.02 9.54 -2.25
C LYS A 94 3.14 9.95 -0.78
N VAL A 95 2.16 9.60 0.07
CA VAL A 95 2.22 9.93 1.51
C VAL A 95 3.44 9.25 2.13
N TYR A 96 3.59 7.95 1.91
CA TYR A 96 4.68 7.17 2.46
C TYR A 96 6.05 7.73 2.05
N ASP A 97 6.26 7.97 0.74
CA ASP A 97 7.50 8.57 0.23
C ASP A 97 7.80 9.93 0.87
N ARG A 98 6.79 10.79 1.01
CA ARG A 98 6.96 12.13 1.58
C ARG A 98 7.28 12.11 3.06
N VAL A 99 6.65 11.23 3.83
CA VAL A 99 6.97 11.06 5.25
C VAL A 99 8.35 10.46 5.43
N LEU A 100 8.66 9.42 4.65
CA LEU A 100 9.96 8.75 4.73
C LEU A 100 11.13 9.69 4.34
N ASN A 101 11.03 10.32 3.19
CA ASN A 101 12.16 11.03 2.58
C ASN A 101 12.09 12.56 2.72
N GLY A 102 10.93 13.11 3.06
CA GLY A 102 10.70 14.55 3.04
C GLY A 102 10.66 15.12 1.63
N ARG A 103 10.29 16.39 1.48
CA ARG A 103 10.44 17.14 0.25
C ARG A 103 10.24 18.65 0.45
N GLY A 104 11.12 19.46 -0.11
CA GLY A 104 11.04 20.91 0.02
C GLY A 104 11.13 21.35 1.48
N GLY A 105 10.09 21.97 2.02
CA GLY A 105 10.00 22.36 3.43
C GLY A 105 9.61 21.25 4.39
N MET A 106 9.18 20.09 3.90
CA MET A 106 8.81 18.94 4.73
C MET A 106 10.07 18.13 5.07
N PRO A 107 10.41 17.94 6.37
CA PRO A 107 11.54 17.15 6.78
C PRO A 107 11.32 15.65 6.50
N SER A 108 12.39 14.88 6.44
CA SER A 108 12.35 13.43 6.48
C SER A 108 12.07 12.95 7.92
N PHE A 109 11.21 11.96 8.06
CA PHE A 109 10.86 11.36 9.36
C PHE A 109 11.46 9.95 9.56
N LYS A 110 12.22 9.43 8.59
CA LYS A 110 12.82 8.09 8.65
C LYS A 110 13.68 7.81 9.89
N ASP A 111 14.28 8.85 10.46
CA ASP A 111 15.13 8.75 11.63
C ASP A 111 14.37 9.08 12.94
N GLN A 112 13.10 9.49 12.83
CA GLN A 112 12.25 9.90 13.95
C GLN A 112 11.09 8.93 14.19
N LEU A 113 10.58 8.32 13.12
CA LEU A 113 9.48 7.38 13.15
C LEU A 113 9.96 6.01 12.67
N SER A 114 9.41 4.94 13.26
CA SER A 114 9.62 3.60 12.74
C SER A 114 8.91 3.42 11.39
N GLU A 115 9.33 2.43 10.63
CA GLU A 115 8.68 2.08 9.36
C GLU A 115 7.18 1.80 9.54
N GLN A 116 6.81 1.12 10.62
CA GLN A 116 5.41 0.88 10.96
C GLN A 116 4.65 2.19 11.25
N GLN A 117 5.22 3.11 11.99
CA GLN A 117 4.59 4.41 12.26
C GLN A 117 4.41 5.23 10.98
N ILE A 118 5.35 5.13 10.03
CA ILE A 118 5.23 5.77 8.72
C ILE A 118 4.09 5.11 7.91
N ALA A 119 3.96 3.78 7.97
CA ALA A 119 2.85 3.07 7.35
C ALA A 119 1.50 3.45 8.00
N ASP A 120 1.45 3.54 9.32
CA ASP A 120 0.24 3.89 10.08
C ASP A 120 -0.25 5.30 9.73
N VAL A 121 0.64 6.29 9.76
CA VAL A 121 0.25 7.67 9.40
C VAL A 121 -0.13 7.78 7.93
N THR A 122 0.47 6.95 7.06
CA THR A 122 0.08 6.86 5.66
C THR A 122 -1.36 6.36 5.52
N ALA A 123 -1.70 5.25 6.21
CA ALA A 123 -3.04 4.69 6.21
C ALA A 123 -4.07 5.71 6.74
N TYR A 124 -3.74 6.43 7.81
CA TYR A 124 -4.59 7.47 8.37
C TYR A 124 -4.88 8.59 7.37
N VAL A 125 -3.85 9.18 6.78
CA VAL A 125 -4.02 10.30 5.83
C VAL A 125 -4.87 9.86 4.64
N VAL A 126 -4.59 8.70 4.05
CA VAL A 126 -5.37 8.18 2.92
C VAL A 126 -6.82 7.95 3.31
N GLN A 127 -7.08 7.33 4.46
CA GLN A 127 -8.44 7.10 4.93
C GLN A 127 -9.19 8.42 5.19
N ALA A 128 -8.56 9.36 5.87
CA ALA A 128 -9.16 10.66 6.23
C ALA A 128 -9.50 11.52 5.00
N THR A 129 -8.77 11.34 3.89
CA THR A 129 -8.96 12.12 2.67
C THR A 129 -9.78 11.41 1.59
N SER A 130 -10.18 10.15 1.79
CA SER A 130 -10.93 9.32 0.83
C SER A 130 -12.45 9.45 0.96
N GLY A 131 -12.96 10.39 1.75
CA GLY A 131 -14.39 10.59 2.01
C GLY A 131 -15.19 11.18 0.85
#